data_b2a3652523cf6c1f20e7fe7ed8d8fff1
#
_entry.id   b2a3652523cf6c1f20e7fe7ed8d8fff1
#
_cell.length_a   1.000
_cell.length_b   1.000
_cell.length_c   1.000
_cell.angle_alpha   90.00
_cell.angle_beta   90.00
_cell.angle_gamma   90.00
#
_symmetry.space_group_name_H-M   'P 1'
#
loop_
_entity.id
_entity.type
_entity.pdbx_description
1 polymer ?
#
loop_
_entity_poly.entity_id
_entity_poly.type
_entity_poly.pdbx_seq_one_letter_code
_entity_poly.pdbx_strand_id
1 'polypeptide(L)'
;YMTSYNNFFNSLEKKLKKNRLIKFKNIQNKEFYSKLDKKGYEIIINTDTTNPLFKKYFSNLLNKNYDSIAFTTIIKHSKIENNNIAEQFFTKYGPLAFLPISKTKTSIVFSIFDKNLKKNRTKIKELIRHYNKRYQIKDITDLLEFPINLSLSRNYYYKNILSFGDALHKIHPLAGQGFNMTLR
;
A
#
# COMPACT_ATOMS: atom_id res chain seq x y z
N TYR A 1 -13.43 7.25 -5.91
CA TYR A 1 -12.89 6.79 -7.21
C TYR A 1 -11.69 5.91 -6.95
N MET A 2 -11.66 4.74 -7.61
CA MET A 2 -10.49 3.87 -7.62
C MET A 2 -9.74 4.08 -8.94
N THR A 3 -8.43 4.29 -8.85
CA THR A 3 -7.56 4.43 -10.03
C THR A 3 -6.38 3.49 -9.89
N SER A 4 -5.77 3.07 -11.00
CA SER A 4 -4.53 2.30 -10.94
C SER A 4 -3.39 3.20 -10.46
N TYR A 5 -2.45 2.60 -9.71
CA TYR A 5 -1.25 3.28 -9.24
C TYR A 5 -0.50 3.98 -10.39
N ASN A 6 -0.32 3.28 -11.51
CA ASN A 6 0.40 3.84 -12.66
C ASN A 6 -0.29 5.09 -13.26
N ASN A 7 -1.62 5.08 -13.37
CA ASN A 7 -2.35 6.25 -13.89
C ASN A 7 -2.24 7.44 -12.94
N PHE A 8 -2.37 7.19 -11.65
CA PHE A 8 -2.23 8.23 -10.62
C PHE A 8 -0.80 8.79 -10.60
N PHE A 9 0.22 7.91 -10.56
CA PHE A 9 1.62 8.30 -10.54
C PHE A 9 2.02 9.09 -11.79
N ASN A 10 1.68 8.62 -12.99
CA ASN A 10 1.99 9.30 -14.24
C ASN A 10 1.32 10.69 -14.32
N SER A 11 0.09 10.82 -13.82
CA SER A 11 -0.62 12.10 -13.78
C SER A 11 0.07 13.10 -12.84
N LEU A 12 0.48 12.65 -11.65
CA LEU A 12 1.23 13.47 -10.70
C LEU A 12 2.60 13.86 -11.26
N GLU A 13 3.37 12.90 -11.76
CA GLU A 13 4.71 13.15 -12.31
C GLU A 13 4.66 14.18 -13.44
N LYS A 14 3.69 14.06 -14.35
CA LYS A 14 3.49 15.03 -15.43
C LYS A 14 3.21 16.45 -14.92
N LYS A 15 2.43 16.58 -13.84
CA LYS A 15 2.15 17.89 -13.21
C LYS A 15 3.38 18.45 -12.51
N LEU A 16 4.09 17.60 -11.75
CA LEU A 16 5.28 18.01 -11.01
C LEU A 16 6.41 18.45 -11.93
N LYS A 17 6.66 17.72 -13.04
CA LYS A 17 7.69 18.07 -14.04
C LYS A 17 7.40 19.40 -14.76
N LYS A 18 6.14 19.83 -14.85
CA LYS A 18 5.77 21.13 -15.41
C LYS A 18 5.99 22.29 -14.45
N ASN A 19 6.12 22.03 -13.16
CA ASN A 19 6.28 23.08 -12.17
C ASN A 19 7.75 23.52 -12.08
N ARG A 20 8.03 24.78 -12.41
CA ARG A 20 9.41 25.35 -12.42
C ARG A 20 10.07 25.41 -11.03
N LEU A 21 9.27 25.36 -9.95
CA LEU A 21 9.75 25.37 -8.57
C LEU A 21 10.22 23.99 -8.09
N ILE A 22 9.92 22.93 -8.84
CA ILE A 22 10.25 21.54 -8.47
C ILE A 22 11.46 21.09 -9.27
N LYS A 23 12.50 20.62 -8.56
CA LYS A 23 13.70 20.04 -9.15
C LYS A 23 13.82 18.59 -8.74
N PHE A 24 13.85 17.68 -9.72
CA PHE A 24 14.12 16.27 -9.50
C PHE A 24 15.63 16.02 -9.50
N LYS A 25 16.08 15.25 -8.52
CA LYS A 25 17.48 14.87 -8.42
C LYS A 25 17.60 13.39 -8.09
N ASN A 26 18.33 12.66 -8.92
CA ASN A 26 18.67 11.27 -8.62
C ASN A 26 19.87 11.23 -7.68
N ILE A 27 19.70 10.63 -6.50
CA ILE A 27 20.73 10.55 -5.47
C ILE A 27 21.24 9.12 -5.43
N GLN A 28 22.41 8.88 -6.01
CA GLN A 28 23.07 7.57 -6.00
C GLN A 28 24.01 7.39 -4.80
N ASN A 29 24.54 8.48 -4.23
CA ASN A 29 25.53 8.42 -3.16
C ASN A 29 24.87 8.60 -1.77
N LYS A 30 25.11 7.63 -0.88
CA LYS A 30 24.64 7.66 0.53
C LYS A 30 25.21 8.84 1.33
N GLU A 31 26.40 9.33 1.00
CA GLU A 31 26.99 10.51 1.63
C GLU A 31 26.17 11.77 1.46
N PHE A 32 25.35 11.87 0.42
CA PHE A 32 24.44 12.99 0.24
C PHE A 32 23.51 13.17 1.43
N TYR A 33 23.00 12.06 1.96
CA TYR A 33 22.07 12.08 3.10
C TYR A 33 22.73 12.57 4.41
N SER A 34 24.00 12.26 4.62
CA SER A 34 24.74 12.72 5.81
C SER A 34 25.04 14.22 5.80
N LYS A 35 24.97 14.85 4.63
CA LYS A 35 25.22 16.27 4.43
C LYS A 35 23.93 17.10 4.32
N LEU A 36 22.76 16.47 4.35
CA LEU A 36 21.47 17.16 4.16
C LEU A 36 21.17 18.16 5.28
N ASP A 37 21.43 17.79 6.52
CA ASP A 37 21.24 18.65 7.69
C ASP A 37 22.15 19.89 7.70
N LYS A 38 23.27 19.85 6.96
CA LYS A 38 24.22 20.97 6.80
C LYS A 38 23.89 21.88 5.61
N LYS A 39 22.94 21.52 4.75
CA LYS A 39 22.62 22.21 3.48
C LYS A 39 21.63 23.38 3.61
N GLY A 40 21.19 23.72 4.81
CA GLY A 40 20.33 24.88 5.04
C GLY A 40 18.91 24.76 4.48
N TYR A 41 18.38 23.52 4.29
CA TYR A 41 16.98 23.34 3.94
C TYR A 41 16.09 23.72 5.13
N GLU A 42 15.01 24.45 4.89
CA GLU A 42 14.04 24.80 5.93
C GLU A 42 13.33 23.56 6.47
N ILE A 43 12.94 22.65 5.56
CA ILE A 43 12.33 21.38 5.91
C ILE A 43 12.83 20.25 5.00
N ILE A 44 13.02 19.08 5.56
CA ILE A 44 13.36 17.83 4.86
C ILE A 44 12.26 16.82 5.15
N ILE A 45 11.54 16.37 4.11
CA ILE A 45 10.50 15.34 4.25
C ILE A 45 11.09 14.00 3.83
N ASN A 46 11.21 13.07 4.78
CA ASN A 46 11.70 11.72 4.55
C ASN A 46 10.55 10.72 4.46
N THR A 47 10.42 10.08 3.30
CA THR A 47 9.40 9.04 3.03
C THR A 47 9.98 7.64 2.88
N ASP A 48 11.31 7.51 2.90
CA ASP A 48 12.03 6.25 2.65
C ASP A 48 12.64 5.69 3.93
N THR A 49 12.27 4.46 4.28
CA THR A 49 12.77 3.73 5.47
C THR A 49 14.16 3.12 5.27
N THR A 50 14.69 3.11 4.06
CA THR A 50 15.97 2.46 3.74
C THR A 50 17.17 3.39 3.82
N ASN A 51 16.94 4.70 3.77
CA ASN A 51 18.01 5.70 3.72
C ASN A 51 18.68 5.95 5.10
N PRO A 52 19.90 6.53 5.10
CA PRO A 52 20.64 6.82 6.33
C PRO A 52 19.93 7.77 7.33
N LEU A 53 19.12 8.72 6.85
CA LEU A 53 18.38 9.63 7.74
C LEU A 53 17.36 8.86 8.59
N PHE A 54 16.62 7.95 7.96
CA PHE A 54 15.67 7.13 8.68
C PHE A 54 16.36 6.27 9.73
N LYS A 55 17.43 5.57 9.35
CA LYS A 55 18.19 4.71 10.25
C LYS A 55 18.75 5.47 11.45
N LYS A 56 19.19 6.71 11.24
CA LYS A 56 19.81 7.53 12.29
C LYS A 56 18.78 8.14 13.25
N TYR A 57 17.65 8.64 12.76
CA TYR A 57 16.75 9.48 13.55
C TYR A 57 15.38 8.85 13.83
N PHE A 58 14.94 7.88 13.02
CA PHE A 58 13.57 7.34 13.04
C PHE A 58 13.50 5.82 13.21
N SER A 59 14.61 5.15 13.51
CA SER A 59 14.66 3.69 13.68
C SER A 59 14.00 3.16 14.95
N ASN A 60 13.59 4.04 15.88
CA ASN A 60 12.84 3.64 17.06
C ASN A 60 11.37 3.38 16.69
N LEU A 61 11.09 2.14 16.33
CA LEU A 61 9.79 1.70 15.81
C LEU A 61 9.04 0.85 16.83
N LEU A 62 7.73 1.08 16.92
CA LEU A 62 6.80 0.12 17.49
C LEU A 62 6.39 -0.85 16.37
N ASN A 63 6.86 -2.08 16.45
CA ASN A 63 6.54 -3.13 15.50
C ASN A 63 5.60 -4.16 16.12
N LYS A 64 4.55 -4.56 15.36
CA LYS A 64 3.68 -5.67 15.71
C LYS A 64 3.46 -6.55 14.48
N ASN A 65 3.83 -7.81 14.60
CA ASN A 65 3.46 -8.82 13.61
C ASN A 65 2.04 -9.30 13.91
N TYR A 66 1.17 -9.27 12.89
CA TYR A 66 -0.20 -9.78 13.01
C TYR A 66 -0.31 -11.28 12.68
N ASP A 67 0.80 -11.92 12.31
CA ASP A 67 0.81 -13.29 11.78
C ASP A 67 -0.21 -13.52 10.66
N SER A 68 -0.47 -12.47 9.91
CA SER A 68 -1.42 -12.44 8.81
C SER A 68 -0.74 -12.14 7.49
N ILE A 69 -1.31 -12.66 6.40
CA ILE A 69 -0.86 -12.41 5.04
C ILE A 69 -2.03 -11.84 4.24
N ALA A 70 -1.81 -10.73 3.55
CA ALA A 70 -2.73 -10.23 2.53
C ALA A 70 -2.42 -10.93 1.19
N PHE A 71 -3.38 -11.70 0.71
CA PHE A 71 -3.36 -12.23 -0.65
C PHE A 71 -4.07 -11.26 -1.57
N THR A 72 -3.41 -10.89 -2.67
CA THR A 72 -4.01 -10.04 -3.69
C THR A 72 -4.07 -10.75 -5.03
N THR A 73 -5.15 -10.56 -5.76
CA THR A 73 -5.34 -11.08 -7.11
C THR A 73 -6.31 -10.20 -7.88
N ILE A 74 -6.43 -10.44 -9.17
CA ILE A 74 -7.43 -9.80 -10.02
C ILE A 74 -8.37 -10.87 -10.55
N ILE A 75 -9.66 -10.67 -10.34
CA ILE A 75 -10.69 -11.44 -11.03
C ILE A 75 -11.05 -10.75 -12.35
N LYS A 76 -11.12 -11.52 -13.42
CA LYS A 76 -11.73 -11.13 -14.69
C LYS A 76 -13.16 -11.67 -14.71
N HIS A 77 -14.12 -10.86 -15.05
CA HIS A 77 -15.53 -11.19 -15.01
C HIS A 77 -16.27 -10.65 -16.24
N SER A 78 -17.50 -11.08 -16.42
CA SER A 78 -18.37 -10.52 -17.45
C SER A 78 -18.57 -9.03 -17.23
N LYS A 79 -18.81 -8.29 -18.31
CA LYS A 79 -18.96 -6.83 -18.27
C LYS A 79 -20.10 -6.42 -17.34
N ILE A 80 -19.81 -5.47 -16.46
CA ILE A 80 -20.77 -4.79 -15.58
C ILE A 80 -20.69 -3.31 -15.90
N GLU A 81 -21.77 -2.71 -16.34
CA GLU A 81 -21.76 -1.30 -16.78
C GLU A 81 -21.39 -0.34 -15.65
N ASN A 82 -21.91 -0.57 -14.44
CA ASN A 82 -21.65 0.25 -13.25
C ASN A 82 -20.86 -0.54 -12.18
N ASN A 83 -19.61 -0.90 -12.50
CA ASN A 83 -18.72 -1.57 -11.55
C ASN A 83 -17.95 -0.53 -10.70
N ASN A 84 -18.66 0.13 -9.79
CA ASN A 84 -18.16 1.24 -8.97
C ASN A 84 -18.35 1.06 -7.45
N ILE A 85 -18.86 -0.10 -7.03
CA ILE A 85 -19.12 -0.39 -5.62
C ILE A 85 -18.02 -1.32 -5.10
N ALA A 86 -17.26 -0.87 -4.11
CA ALA A 86 -16.34 -1.71 -3.35
C ALA A 86 -17.13 -2.45 -2.26
N GLU A 87 -16.86 -3.75 -2.12
CA GLU A 87 -17.50 -4.59 -1.11
C GLU A 87 -16.45 -5.22 -0.21
N GLN A 88 -16.72 -5.32 1.08
CA GLN A 88 -15.86 -5.99 2.05
C GLN A 88 -16.67 -6.95 2.91
N PHE A 89 -16.17 -8.17 3.03
CA PHE A 89 -16.73 -9.24 3.85
C PHE A 89 -15.79 -9.54 5.00
N PHE A 90 -16.31 -9.57 6.22
CA PHE A 90 -15.57 -10.06 7.38
C PHE A 90 -15.84 -11.56 7.52
N THR A 91 -14.88 -12.35 7.04
CA THR A 91 -14.98 -13.82 7.09
C THR A 91 -14.30 -14.35 8.36
N LYS A 92 -14.59 -15.61 8.71
CA LYS A 92 -13.88 -16.28 9.82
C LYS A 92 -12.38 -16.44 9.63
N TYR A 93 -11.86 -16.22 8.42
CA TYR A 93 -10.43 -16.28 8.08
C TYR A 93 -9.76 -14.91 8.03
N GLY A 94 -10.58 -13.85 8.03
CA GLY A 94 -10.17 -12.46 7.94
C GLY A 94 -10.96 -11.67 6.90
N PRO A 95 -10.70 -10.38 6.74
CA PRO A 95 -11.40 -9.50 5.80
C PRO A 95 -11.05 -9.82 4.35
N LEU A 96 -12.09 -9.92 3.53
CA LEU A 96 -12.04 -10.12 2.08
C LEU A 96 -12.69 -8.93 1.37
N ALA A 97 -11.94 -8.20 0.55
CA ALA A 97 -12.42 -7.04 -0.18
C ALA A 97 -12.44 -7.28 -1.69
N PHE A 98 -13.50 -6.80 -2.34
CA PHE A 98 -13.68 -6.73 -3.78
C PHE A 98 -13.63 -5.26 -4.19
N LEU A 99 -12.60 -4.89 -4.94
CA LEU A 99 -12.27 -3.51 -5.28
C LEU A 99 -12.32 -3.32 -6.80
N PRO A 100 -13.38 -2.71 -7.36
CA PRO A 100 -13.55 -2.54 -8.79
C PRO A 100 -12.40 -1.75 -9.43
N ILE A 101 -11.85 -2.26 -10.54
CA ILE A 101 -10.82 -1.56 -11.34
C ILE A 101 -11.43 -1.06 -12.66
N SER A 102 -12.25 -1.90 -13.28
CA SER A 102 -12.88 -1.60 -14.56
C SER A 102 -14.20 -2.33 -14.70
N LYS A 103 -14.90 -2.13 -15.82
CA LYS A 103 -16.13 -2.86 -16.13
C LYS A 103 -15.98 -4.39 -16.19
N THR A 104 -14.75 -4.91 -16.32
CA THR A 104 -14.46 -6.36 -16.50
C THR A 104 -13.40 -6.88 -15.52
N LYS A 105 -12.86 -6.05 -14.63
CA LYS A 105 -11.80 -6.42 -13.70
C LYS A 105 -12.08 -5.86 -12.31
N THR A 106 -11.88 -6.69 -11.29
CA THR A 106 -11.98 -6.33 -9.88
C THR A 106 -10.76 -6.87 -9.14
N SER A 107 -10.10 -6.02 -8.35
CA SER A 107 -9.01 -6.43 -7.48
C SER A 107 -9.59 -7.08 -6.23
N ILE A 108 -8.95 -8.13 -5.77
CA ILE A 108 -9.28 -8.83 -4.52
C ILE A 108 -8.14 -8.60 -3.54
N VAL A 109 -8.50 -8.31 -2.30
CA VAL A 109 -7.58 -8.29 -1.16
C VAL A 109 -8.17 -9.17 -0.07
N PHE A 110 -7.51 -10.28 0.24
CA PHE A 110 -7.93 -11.22 1.27
C PHE A 110 -6.86 -11.32 2.35
N SER A 111 -7.10 -10.72 3.51
CA SER A 111 -6.20 -10.81 4.65
C SER A 111 -6.51 -12.06 5.46
N ILE A 112 -5.55 -12.98 5.56
CA ILE A 112 -5.76 -14.30 6.16
C ILE A 112 -4.82 -14.45 7.36
N PHE A 113 -5.37 -14.80 8.53
CA PHE A 113 -4.61 -15.16 9.73
C PHE A 113 -4.50 -16.68 9.95
N ASP A 114 -5.38 -17.48 9.36
CA ASP A 114 -5.36 -18.94 9.50
C ASP A 114 -4.09 -19.56 8.86
N LYS A 115 -3.33 -20.31 9.66
CA LYS A 115 -2.03 -20.87 9.26
C LYS A 115 -2.14 -21.93 8.16
N ASN A 116 -3.21 -22.73 8.17
CA ASN A 116 -3.42 -23.80 7.20
C ASN A 116 -3.90 -23.23 5.86
N LEU A 117 -4.83 -22.27 5.92
CA LEU A 117 -5.37 -21.64 4.73
C LEU A 117 -4.30 -20.87 3.96
N LYS A 118 -3.37 -20.18 4.64
CA LYS A 118 -2.27 -19.44 3.98
C LYS A 118 -1.45 -20.32 3.02
N LYS A 119 -1.34 -21.60 3.29
CA LYS A 119 -0.58 -22.55 2.47
C LYS A 119 -1.39 -23.13 1.31
N ASN A 120 -2.70 -22.93 1.30
CA ASN A 120 -3.60 -23.57 0.33
C ASN A 120 -4.19 -22.53 -0.65
N ARG A 121 -3.44 -22.24 -1.72
CA ARG A 121 -3.81 -21.27 -2.75
C ARG A 121 -5.12 -21.63 -3.48
N THR A 122 -5.36 -22.92 -3.69
CA THR A 122 -6.60 -23.41 -4.33
C THR A 122 -7.80 -23.07 -3.43
N LYS A 123 -7.70 -23.36 -2.14
CA LYS A 123 -8.77 -23.06 -1.19
C LYS A 123 -9.04 -21.56 -1.05
N ILE A 124 -8.01 -20.74 -1.13
CA ILE A 124 -8.16 -19.27 -1.15
C ILE A 124 -9.00 -18.85 -2.38
N LYS A 125 -8.68 -19.36 -3.57
CA LYS A 125 -9.46 -19.05 -4.79
C LYS A 125 -10.90 -19.56 -4.70
N GLU A 126 -11.14 -20.72 -4.10
CA GLU A 126 -12.50 -21.25 -3.85
C GLU A 126 -13.28 -20.33 -2.91
N LEU A 127 -12.67 -19.87 -1.81
CA LEU A 127 -13.30 -18.93 -0.89
C LEU A 127 -13.64 -17.60 -1.56
N ILE A 128 -12.76 -17.06 -2.39
CA ILE A 128 -13.05 -15.88 -3.20
C ILE A 128 -14.30 -16.08 -4.05
N ARG A 129 -14.44 -17.26 -4.70
CA ARG A 129 -15.64 -17.61 -5.48
C ARG A 129 -16.87 -17.74 -4.61
N HIS A 130 -16.74 -18.36 -3.44
CA HIS A 130 -17.84 -18.59 -2.49
C HIS A 130 -18.43 -17.28 -1.95
N TYR A 131 -17.59 -16.33 -1.55
CA TYR A 131 -18.02 -15.02 -1.05
C TYR A 131 -18.43 -14.04 -2.15
N ASN A 132 -18.10 -14.35 -3.39
CA ASN A 132 -18.51 -13.54 -4.53
C ASN A 132 -20.01 -13.69 -4.81
N LYS A 133 -20.77 -12.60 -4.63
CA LYS A 133 -22.21 -12.56 -4.92
C LYS A 133 -22.56 -11.77 -6.18
N ARG A 134 -21.58 -11.07 -6.76
CA ARG A 134 -21.84 -10.05 -7.78
C ARG A 134 -21.24 -10.38 -9.15
N TYR A 135 -20.09 -11.03 -9.16
CA TYR A 135 -19.28 -11.18 -10.38
C TYR A 135 -19.44 -12.55 -11.02
N GLN A 136 -19.76 -12.59 -12.30
CA GLN A 136 -19.64 -13.82 -13.11
C GLN A 136 -18.16 -14.01 -13.48
N ILE A 137 -17.41 -14.66 -12.58
CA ILE A 137 -15.96 -14.82 -12.66
C ILE A 137 -15.58 -15.76 -13.81
N LYS A 138 -14.76 -15.24 -14.74
CA LYS A 138 -14.18 -16.01 -15.86
C LYS A 138 -12.80 -16.54 -15.50
N ASP A 139 -11.99 -15.72 -14.81
CA ASP A 139 -10.61 -16.04 -14.47
C ASP A 139 -10.20 -15.38 -13.14
N ILE A 140 -9.28 -16.02 -12.42
CA ILE A 140 -8.61 -15.48 -11.23
C ILE A 140 -7.11 -15.59 -11.48
N THR A 141 -6.43 -14.45 -11.53
CA THR A 141 -4.96 -14.41 -11.74
C THR A 141 -4.21 -15.05 -10.56
N ASP A 142 -2.89 -15.07 -10.63
CA ASP A 142 -2.07 -15.59 -9.55
C ASP A 142 -2.21 -14.74 -8.28
N LEU A 143 -2.09 -15.43 -7.15
CA LEU A 143 -2.11 -14.81 -5.83
C LEU A 143 -0.72 -14.23 -5.52
N LEU A 144 -0.65 -12.93 -5.25
CA LEU A 144 0.50 -12.26 -4.68
C LEU A 144 0.34 -12.18 -3.16
N GLU A 145 1.42 -12.32 -2.43
CA GLU A 145 1.46 -12.40 -0.96
C GLU A 145 2.18 -11.20 -0.36
N PHE A 146 1.55 -10.58 0.64
CA PHE A 146 2.13 -9.45 1.38
C PHE A 146 1.97 -9.69 2.88
N PRO A 147 3.06 -9.90 3.64
CA PRO A 147 3.00 -9.99 5.09
C PRO A 147 2.40 -8.72 5.70
N ILE A 148 1.52 -8.89 6.68
CA ILE A 148 0.85 -7.78 7.34
C ILE A 148 1.52 -7.51 8.66
N ASN A 149 2.22 -6.40 8.75
CA ASN A 149 2.89 -5.92 9.95
C ASN A 149 2.47 -4.48 10.25
N LEU A 150 2.33 -4.16 11.51
CA LEU A 150 2.27 -2.78 11.97
C LEU A 150 3.69 -2.30 12.23
N SER A 151 4.01 -1.12 11.73
CA SER A 151 5.23 -0.42 12.08
C SER A 151 4.90 1.06 12.25
N LEU A 152 5.16 1.60 13.42
CA LEU A 152 4.91 2.99 13.76
C LEU A 152 6.22 3.61 14.25
N SER A 153 6.62 4.73 13.67
CA SER A 153 7.73 5.50 14.20
C SER A 153 7.32 6.18 15.51
N ARG A 154 8.16 6.07 16.53
CA ARG A 154 7.95 6.80 17.80
C ARG A 154 8.35 8.26 17.69
N ASN A 155 9.20 8.61 16.73
CA ASN A 155 9.65 9.96 16.45
C ASN A 155 9.16 10.40 15.09
N TYR A 156 8.37 11.45 15.02
CA TYR A 156 7.79 11.96 13.78
C TYR A 156 8.68 12.99 13.11
N TYR A 157 9.51 13.67 13.89
CA TYR A 157 10.46 14.66 13.40
C TYR A 157 11.74 14.69 14.24
N TYR A 158 12.80 15.17 13.64
CA TYR A 158 14.06 15.49 14.28
C TYR A 158 14.60 16.78 13.68
N LYS A 159 14.68 17.88 14.49
CA LYS A 159 14.99 19.23 13.98
C LYS A 159 14.04 19.61 12.84
N ASN A 160 14.59 19.88 11.66
CA ASN A 160 13.86 20.20 10.43
C ASN A 160 13.57 18.98 9.53
N ILE A 161 13.82 17.75 10.01
CA ILE A 161 13.56 16.50 9.27
C ILE A 161 12.26 15.90 9.77
N LEU A 162 11.27 15.76 8.87
CA LEU A 162 9.97 15.15 9.11
C LEU A 162 9.94 13.76 8.51
N SER A 163 9.54 12.75 9.28
CA SER A 163 9.18 11.42 8.77
C SER A 163 7.75 11.45 8.23
N PHE A 164 7.51 10.88 7.03
CA PHE A 164 6.22 10.96 6.37
C PHE A 164 5.90 9.68 5.58
N GLY A 165 4.61 9.35 5.38
CA GLY A 165 4.19 8.18 4.65
C GLY A 165 4.57 6.86 5.32
N ASP A 166 5.06 5.90 4.57
CA ASP A 166 5.50 4.58 5.07
C ASP A 166 6.67 4.68 6.06
N ALA A 167 7.43 5.78 6.04
CA ALA A 167 8.46 6.04 7.02
C ALA A 167 7.90 6.45 8.39
N LEU A 168 6.69 7.00 8.43
CA LEU A 168 5.99 7.35 9.66
C LEU A 168 5.20 6.17 10.20
N HIS A 169 4.37 5.56 9.35
CA HIS A 169 3.52 4.45 9.73
C HIS A 169 3.27 3.48 8.58
N LYS A 170 3.38 2.21 8.88
CA LYS A 170 2.97 1.11 8.00
C LYS A 170 1.88 0.33 8.72
N ILE A 171 0.66 0.40 8.24
CA ILE A 171 -0.52 -0.17 8.87
C ILE A 171 -1.13 -1.30 8.06
N HIS A 172 -2.06 -2.02 8.67
CA HIS A 172 -2.85 -3.05 8.01
C HIS A 172 -3.59 -2.46 6.78
N PRO A 173 -3.60 -3.14 5.62
CA PRO A 173 -4.24 -2.65 4.38
C PRO A 173 -5.78 -2.69 4.43
N LEU A 174 -6.38 -2.69 5.62
CA LEU A 174 -7.83 -2.68 5.81
C LEU A 174 -8.42 -1.42 5.18
N ALA A 175 -9.36 -1.60 4.27
CA ALA A 175 -10.06 -0.53 3.56
C ALA A 175 -9.15 0.51 2.86
N GLY A 176 -7.89 0.17 2.54
CA GLY A 176 -6.97 1.09 1.86
C GLY A 176 -6.59 2.34 2.67
N GLN A 177 -6.61 2.27 3.99
CA GLN A 177 -6.43 3.43 4.87
C GLN A 177 -4.99 3.97 4.92
N GLY A 178 -3.97 3.20 4.54
CA GLY A 178 -2.57 3.62 4.64
C GLY A 178 -2.30 4.98 4.00
N PHE A 179 -2.67 5.16 2.74
CA PHE A 179 -2.51 6.41 2.01
C PHE A 179 -3.37 7.54 2.61
N ASN A 180 -4.62 7.24 2.98
CA ASN A 180 -5.53 8.24 3.54
C ASN A 180 -5.06 8.77 4.90
N MET A 181 -4.45 7.93 5.73
CA MET A 181 -3.87 8.36 7.01
C MET A 181 -2.64 9.25 6.83
N THR A 182 -1.88 9.01 5.76
CA THR A 182 -0.71 9.86 5.44
C THR A 182 -1.12 11.28 5.05
N LEU A 183 -2.30 11.46 4.43
CA LEU A 183 -2.80 12.75 3.97
C LEU A 183 -3.60 13.54 5.03
N ARG A 184 -3.88 12.95 6.19
CA ARG A 184 -4.58 13.60 7.33
C ARG A 184 -3.60 14.16 8.34
#